data_f60f30f33ad96dc48a5ff2630557cde7
#
_entry.id   f60f30f33ad96dc48a5ff2630557cde7
#
_cell.length_a   1.000
_cell.length_b   1.000
_cell.length_c   1.000
_cell.angle_alpha   90.00
_cell.angle_beta   90.00
_cell.angle_gamma   90.00
#
_symmetry.space_group_name_H-M   'P 1'
#
loop_
_entity.id
_entity.type
_entity.pdbx_description
1 polymer ?
#
loop_
_entity_poly.entity_id
_entity_poly.type
_entity_poly.pdbx_seq_one_letter_code
_entity_poly.pdbx_strand_id
1 'polypeptide(L)'
;MDPQSNINKLVNFFFTLELNLKIYHWNTTYYPRHKASDELGEKILELVDKFVEVFIGRYKVKPNIERIKIESAFTTDDGNEDLLNKSITFLEDMNNYIKDSDLLNIRDE
;
A
#
# COMPACT_ATOMS: atom_id res chain seq x y z
N MET A 1 -3.86 6.57 -19.11
CA MET A 1 -2.63 6.68 -18.31
C MET A 1 -1.65 5.58 -18.67
N ASP A 2 -0.39 5.92 -18.61
CA ASP A 2 0.72 5.06 -18.95
C ASP A 2 0.93 3.96 -17.89
N PRO A 3 1.07 2.68 -18.29
CA PRO A 3 1.32 1.60 -17.33
C PRO A 3 2.56 1.81 -16.46
N GLN A 4 3.65 2.38 -17.03
CA GLN A 4 4.87 2.64 -16.24
C GLN A 4 4.58 3.65 -15.12
N SER A 5 3.85 4.72 -15.43
CA SER A 5 3.48 5.73 -14.45
C SER A 5 2.56 5.13 -13.37
N ASN A 6 1.62 4.28 -13.77
CA ASN A 6 0.71 3.64 -12.84
C ASN A 6 1.44 2.72 -11.87
N ILE A 7 2.34 1.86 -12.36
CA ILE A 7 3.05 0.94 -11.47
C ILE A 7 3.99 1.69 -10.52
N ASN A 8 4.64 2.74 -11.00
CA ASN A 8 5.49 3.57 -10.13
C ASN A 8 4.68 4.21 -9.01
N LYS A 9 3.52 4.77 -9.33
CA LYS A 9 2.62 5.39 -8.35
C LYS A 9 2.09 4.36 -7.35
N LEU A 10 1.67 3.20 -7.83
CA LEU A 10 1.10 2.16 -6.99
C LEU A 10 2.13 1.57 -6.03
N VAL A 11 3.33 1.25 -6.52
CA VAL A 11 4.39 0.70 -5.67
C VAL A 11 4.86 1.74 -4.65
N ASN A 12 4.96 3.00 -5.04
CA ASN A 12 5.29 4.06 -4.10
C ASN A 12 4.25 4.14 -2.99
N PHE A 13 2.96 4.10 -3.34
CA PHE A 13 1.88 4.09 -2.36
C PHE A 13 1.98 2.87 -1.42
N PHE A 14 2.15 1.67 -1.98
CA PHE A 14 2.22 0.45 -1.20
C PHE A 14 3.38 0.47 -0.21
N PHE A 15 4.56 0.88 -0.65
CA PHE A 15 5.72 0.97 0.25
C PHE A 15 5.57 2.08 1.28
N THR A 16 4.97 3.20 0.90
CA THR A 16 4.68 4.28 1.86
C THR A 16 3.78 3.76 2.98
N LEU A 17 2.71 3.07 2.62
CA LEU A 17 1.80 2.46 3.59
C LEU A 17 2.53 1.43 4.46
N GLU A 18 3.25 0.52 3.85
CA GLU A 18 3.94 -0.58 4.52
C GLU A 18 4.97 -0.08 5.53
N LEU A 19 5.83 0.86 5.12
CA LEU A 19 6.89 1.35 5.98
C LEU A 19 6.35 2.22 7.12
N ASN A 20 5.38 3.08 6.85
CA ASN A 20 4.76 3.88 7.91
C ASN A 20 3.99 3.01 8.91
N LEU A 21 3.30 1.98 8.41
CA LEU A 21 2.60 1.03 9.27
C LEU A 21 3.58 0.24 10.15
N LYS A 22 4.73 -0.14 9.61
CA LYS A 22 5.75 -0.87 10.37
C LYS A 22 6.33 -0.03 11.50
N ILE A 23 6.60 1.25 11.25
CA ILE A 23 7.09 2.16 12.29
C ILE A 23 5.99 2.39 13.33
N TYR A 24 4.75 2.53 12.91
CA TYR A 24 3.62 2.62 13.82
C TYR A 24 3.53 1.37 14.72
N HIS A 25 3.68 0.19 14.13
CA HIS A 25 3.69 -1.08 14.85
C HIS A 25 4.72 -1.07 16.00
N TRP A 26 5.90 -0.51 15.75
CA TRP A 26 6.93 -0.38 16.78
C TRP A 26 6.62 0.70 17.81
N ASN A 27 5.93 1.78 17.40
CA ASN A 27 5.73 2.97 18.23
C ASN A 27 4.50 2.90 19.13
N THR A 28 3.47 2.15 18.76
CA THR A 28 2.25 2.10 19.54
C THR A 28 2.46 1.42 20.89
N THR A 29 1.83 1.99 21.95
CA THR A 29 1.84 1.41 23.29
C THR A 29 0.62 0.53 23.56
N TYR A 30 -0.33 0.50 22.62
CA TYR A 30 -1.54 -0.32 22.74
C TYR A 30 -1.33 -1.68 22.15
N TYR A 31 -1.28 -2.73 22.99
CA TYR A 31 -1.00 -4.09 22.51
C TYR A 31 -1.94 -4.57 21.40
N PRO A 32 -3.27 -4.36 21.49
CA PRO A 32 -4.15 -4.78 20.38
C PRO A 32 -3.82 -4.11 19.05
N ARG A 33 -3.41 -2.83 19.06
CA ARG A 33 -2.98 -2.12 17.85
C ARG A 33 -1.62 -2.60 17.36
N HIS A 34 -0.71 -2.92 18.28
CA HIS A 34 0.58 -3.51 17.93
C HIS A 34 0.40 -4.82 17.18
N LYS A 35 -0.43 -5.70 17.72
CA LYS A 35 -0.73 -6.99 17.08
C LYS A 35 -1.47 -6.82 15.75
N ALA A 36 -2.48 -5.97 15.71
CA ALA A 36 -3.28 -5.73 14.50
C ALA A 36 -2.44 -5.13 13.38
N SER A 37 -1.54 -4.20 13.70
CA SER A 37 -0.68 -3.58 12.67
C SER A 37 0.35 -4.59 12.13
N ASP A 38 0.83 -5.52 12.94
CA ASP A 38 1.71 -6.58 12.47
C ASP A 38 0.99 -7.51 11.48
N GLU A 39 -0.19 -7.98 11.85
CA GLU A 39 -1.01 -8.85 11.00
C GLU A 39 -1.41 -8.15 9.70
N LEU A 40 -1.81 -6.88 9.78
CA LEU A 40 -2.16 -6.08 8.61
C LEU A 40 -0.95 -5.88 7.69
N GLY A 41 0.21 -5.58 8.26
CA GLY A 41 1.44 -5.40 7.50
C GLY A 41 1.83 -6.65 6.72
N GLU A 42 1.76 -7.82 7.35
CA GLU A 42 2.03 -9.09 6.68
C GLU A 42 1.05 -9.35 5.54
N LYS A 43 -0.23 -9.10 5.77
CA LYS A 43 -1.26 -9.27 4.75
C LYS A 43 -1.07 -8.33 3.58
N ILE A 44 -0.75 -7.07 3.85
CA ILE A 44 -0.47 -6.06 2.81
C ILE A 44 0.73 -6.49 1.97
N LEU A 45 1.81 -6.92 2.59
CA LEU A 45 3.02 -7.33 1.88
C LEU A 45 2.73 -8.48 0.92
N GLU A 46 1.98 -9.47 1.37
CA GLU A 46 1.58 -10.61 0.54
C GLU A 46 0.74 -10.18 -0.66
N LEU A 47 -0.26 -9.32 -0.43
CA LEU A 47 -1.15 -8.84 -1.49
C LEU A 47 -0.42 -7.91 -2.48
N VAL A 48 0.49 -7.08 -2.00
CA VAL A 48 1.29 -6.20 -2.84
C VAL A 48 2.19 -7.02 -3.77
N ASP A 49 2.85 -8.04 -3.25
CA ASP A 49 3.69 -8.93 -4.05
C ASP A 49 2.89 -9.55 -5.20
N LYS A 50 1.73 -10.10 -4.88
CA LYS A 50 0.82 -10.70 -5.86
C LYS A 50 0.35 -9.68 -6.90
N PHE A 51 -0.08 -8.50 -6.46
CA PHE A 51 -0.57 -7.44 -7.34
C PHE A 51 0.53 -6.99 -8.32
N VAL A 52 1.72 -6.70 -7.80
CA VAL A 52 2.83 -6.21 -8.62
C VAL A 52 3.27 -7.26 -9.63
N GLU A 53 3.37 -8.52 -9.23
CA GLU A 53 3.75 -9.60 -10.15
C GLU A 53 2.76 -9.75 -11.30
N VAL A 54 1.46 -9.70 -11.01
CA VAL A 54 0.42 -9.76 -12.05
C VAL A 54 0.51 -8.54 -12.96
N PHE A 55 0.72 -7.36 -12.40
CA PHE A 55 0.85 -6.13 -13.19
C PHE A 55 2.04 -6.20 -14.14
N ILE A 56 3.20 -6.63 -13.66
CA ILE A 56 4.40 -6.79 -14.48
C ILE A 56 4.13 -7.78 -15.62
N GLY A 57 3.47 -8.89 -15.31
CA GLY A 57 3.13 -9.89 -16.31
C GLY A 57 2.18 -9.38 -17.38
N ARG A 58 1.22 -8.53 -17.02
CA ARG A 58 0.23 -7.98 -17.94
C ARG A 58 0.77 -6.86 -18.83
N TYR A 59 1.47 -5.91 -18.24
CA TYR A 59 1.85 -4.69 -18.93
C TYR A 59 3.32 -4.64 -19.33
N LYS A 60 4.11 -5.64 -18.94
CA LYS A 60 5.54 -5.77 -19.31
C LYS A 60 6.38 -4.56 -18.89
N VAL A 61 6.04 -3.95 -17.77
CA VAL A 61 6.78 -2.83 -17.18
C VAL A 61 7.14 -3.17 -15.74
N LYS A 62 8.29 -2.68 -15.28
CA LYS A 62 8.76 -2.88 -13.91
C LYS A 62 8.73 -1.57 -13.13
N PRO A 63 8.47 -1.60 -11.82
CA PRO A 63 8.46 -0.38 -11.04
C PRO A 63 9.85 0.27 -10.99
N ASN A 64 9.85 1.59 -11.02
CA ASN A 64 11.06 2.39 -10.89
C ASN A 64 10.80 3.46 -9.82
N ILE A 65 11.30 3.20 -8.61
CA ILE A 65 11.03 4.04 -7.44
C ILE A 65 12.35 4.64 -6.94
N GLU A 66 12.37 5.94 -6.79
CA GLU A 66 13.55 6.65 -6.31
C GLU A 66 13.47 6.97 -4.81
N ARG A 67 12.28 7.31 -4.31
CA ARG A 67 12.10 7.75 -2.93
C ARG A 67 10.80 7.25 -2.33
N ILE A 68 10.88 6.86 -1.06
CA ILE A 68 9.72 6.54 -0.23
C ILE A 68 9.73 7.46 0.97
N LYS A 69 8.60 8.11 1.23
CA LYS A 69 8.48 9.06 2.32
C LYS A 69 7.88 8.41 3.56
N ILE A 70 8.57 8.56 4.68
CA ILE A 70 8.06 8.17 5.99
C ILE A 70 7.71 9.46 6.73
N GLU A 71 6.44 9.60 7.13
CA GLU A 71 5.98 10.79 7.84
C GLU A 71 5.75 10.46 9.31
N SER A 72 6.39 11.19 10.20
CA SER A 72 6.24 11.01 11.65
C SER A 72 4.77 11.07 12.08
N ALA A 73 3.97 11.92 11.44
CA ALA A 73 2.54 12.05 11.75
C ALA A 73 1.78 10.74 11.54
N PHE A 74 2.16 9.94 10.55
CA PHE A 74 1.50 8.66 10.27
C PHE A 74 1.94 7.52 11.21
N THR A 75 2.98 7.73 12.00
CA THR A 75 3.49 6.71 12.93
C THR A 75 2.96 6.87 14.35
N THR A 76 2.01 7.79 14.57
CA THR A 76 1.28 7.95 15.83
C THR A 76 -0.09 7.27 15.75
N ASP A 77 -0.73 7.06 16.89
CA ASP A 77 -2.06 6.42 16.90
C ASP A 77 -3.09 7.18 16.07
N ASP A 78 -3.18 8.51 16.23
CA ASP A 78 -4.11 9.34 15.46
C ASP A 78 -3.73 9.44 14.00
N GLY A 79 -2.45 9.64 13.71
CA GLY A 79 -1.96 9.76 12.35
C GLY A 79 -2.05 8.46 11.56
N ASN A 80 -1.97 7.31 12.24
CA ASN A 80 -2.13 6.02 11.59
C ASN A 80 -3.55 5.78 11.11
N GLU A 81 -4.56 6.21 11.87
CA GLU A 81 -5.94 6.19 11.39
C GLU A 81 -6.11 7.03 10.12
N ASP A 82 -5.51 8.21 10.08
CA ASP A 82 -5.53 9.07 8.90
C ASP A 82 -4.85 8.39 7.71
N LEU A 83 -3.70 7.75 7.93
CA LEU A 83 -3.01 6.99 6.90
C LEU A 83 -3.88 5.88 6.33
N LEU A 84 -4.56 5.11 7.19
CA LEU A 84 -5.42 4.02 6.75
C LEU A 84 -6.63 4.55 5.97
N ASN A 85 -7.24 5.64 6.40
CA ASN A 85 -8.37 6.25 5.70
C ASN A 85 -7.94 6.78 4.32
N LYS A 86 -6.79 7.43 4.23
CA LYS A 86 -6.25 7.89 2.94
C LYS A 86 -5.91 6.73 2.03
N SER A 87 -5.44 5.62 2.60
CA SER A 87 -5.13 4.41 1.83
C SER A 87 -6.37 3.78 1.24
N ILE A 88 -7.46 3.72 2.00
CA ILE A 88 -8.75 3.22 1.50
C ILE A 88 -9.22 4.09 0.33
N THR A 89 -9.17 5.41 0.46
CA THR A 89 -9.54 6.34 -0.61
C THR A 89 -8.67 6.12 -1.84
N PHE A 90 -7.37 5.96 -1.66
CA PHE A 90 -6.45 5.69 -2.77
C PHE A 90 -6.83 4.39 -3.50
N LEU A 91 -7.12 3.32 -2.76
CA LEU A 91 -7.48 2.03 -3.35
C LEU A 91 -8.82 2.11 -4.09
N GLU A 92 -9.79 2.83 -3.56
CA GLU A 92 -11.07 3.05 -4.23
C GLU A 92 -10.89 3.83 -5.53
N ASP A 93 -10.02 4.85 -5.53
CA ASP A 93 -9.73 5.66 -6.70
C ASP A 93 -9.07 4.86 -7.83
N MET A 94 -8.50 3.71 -7.51
CA MET A 94 -7.86 2.83 -8.48
C MET A 94 -8.80 2.45 -9.65
N ASN A 95 -10.10 2.42 -9.41
CA ASN A 95 -11.10 2.13 -10.44
C ASN A 95 -11.02 3.11 -11.62
N ASN A 96 -10.50 4.32 -11.41
CA ASN A 96 -10.43 5.36 -12.43
C ASN A 96 -9.32 5.14 -13.44
N TYR A 97 -8.30 4.36 -13.11
CA TYR A 97 -7.15 4.17 -13.99
C TYR A 97 -6.69 2.72 -14.15
N ILE A 98 -7.13 1.80 -13.31
CA ILE A 98 -6.88 0.37 -13.46
C ILE A 98 -8.17 -0.29 -13.94
N LYS A 99 -8.11 -0.92 -15.11
CA LYS A 99 -9.28 -1.56 -15.74
C LYS A 99 -9.17 -3.09 -15.79
N ASP A 100 -8.02 -3.63 -15.37
CA ASP A 100 -7.81 -5.08 -15.35
C ASP A 100 -8.58 -5.69 -14.17
N SER A 101 -9.51 -6.61 -14.46
CA SER A 101 -10.37 -7.19 -13.44
C SER A 101 -9.59 -8.06 -12.45
N ASP A 102 -8.53 -8.72 -12.88
CA ASP A 102 -7.72 -9.55 -11.99
C ASP A 102 -6.99 -8.69 -10.96
N LEU A 103 -6.46 -7.54 -11.40
CA LEU A 103 -5.80 -6.59 -10.50
C LEU A 103 -6.77 -5.99 -9.49
N LEU A 104 -7.98 -5.61 -9.93
CA LEU A 104 -9.01 -5.06 -9.04
C LEU A 104 -9.49 -6.11 -8.04
N ASN A 105 -9.57 -7.36 -8.45
CA ASN A 105 -9.94 -8.45 -7.54
C ASN A 105 -8.86 -8.67 -6.46
N ILE A 106 -7.59 -8.57 -6.81
CA ILE A 106 -6.50 -8.66 -5.83
C ILE A 106 -6.58 -7.49 -4.84
N ARG A 107 -6.85 -6.28 -5.33
CA ARG A 107 -7.04 -5.11 -4.46
C ARG A 107 -8.14 -5.36 -3.42
N ASP A 108 -9.23 -6.00 -3.83
CA ASP A 108 -10.41 -6.23 -3.00
C ASP A 108 -10.21 -7.34 -1.95
N GLU A 109 -9.17 -8.14 -2.10
CA GLU A 109 -8.80 -9.11 -1.07
C GLU A 109 -8.20 -8.36 0.16
#